data_4ca4182b2a80846ba7dd82168235bb3f
#
_entry.id   4ca4182b2a80846ba7dd82168235bb3f
#
_cell.length_a   1.000
_cell.length_b   1.000
_cell.length_c   1.000
_cell.angle_alpha   90.00
_cell.angle_beta   90.00
_cell.angle_gamma   90.00
#
_symmetry.space_group_name_H-M   'P 1'
#
loop_
_entity.id
_entity.type
_entity.pdbx_description
1 polymer ?
#
loop_
_entity_poly.entity_id
_entity_poly.type
_entity_poly.pdbx_seq_one_letter_code
_entity_poly.pdbx_strand_id
1 'polypeptide(L)'
;MALTSHQNMTGTTDELYGPSVADFWKLLKPRVMSLVIFTGFAGMFLAPASIHPLLFVISLFAIAAGAGASGAINQWYDRDIDAVMQRTQNRPIPSGAVEPAEALSFGLVISALSVLLLGLAANWLAAGLLAFTIFFYGVIYTIWLKRSTPQNIVIGGAAGALPPVIGWAAVTGTLSIEPLILFAIIFMWTPPHFWALALFRNDDYTRANVPMMPVVAGAAETRRQILIYAVLLAPLGVVPTLIGMSSIFYGILAGALGLNFVRLSWQLFRAPDDQVARRLFGFSIVYLFLLFLALVVDRAVTTNAFLAGVL
;
A
#
# COMPACT_ATOMS: atom_id res chain seq x y z
N MET A 1 -8.24 49.35 -50.67
CA MET A 1 -7.82 49.57 -49.30
C MET A 1 -8.06 48.22 -48.57
N ALA A 2 -7.02 47.37 -48.48
CA ALA A 2 -7.11 46.01 -47.99
C ALA A 2 -6.64 46.00 -46.51
N LEU A 3 -7.54 45.61 -45.63
CA LEU A 3 -7.21 45.38 -44.20
C LEU A 3 -6.86 43.92 -44.04
N THR A 4 -5.58 43.65 -43.87
CA THR A 4 -5.03 42.36 -43.47
C THR A 4 -5.31 42.15 -41.99
N SER A 5 -6.17 41.15 -41.66
CA SER A 5 -6.36 40.65 -40.30
C SER A 5 -5.15 39.82 -39.91
N HIS A 6 -4.32 40.33 -39.00
CA HIS A 6 -3.35 39.53 -38.29
C HIS A 6 -4.09 38.59 -37.31
N GLN A 7 -4.21 37.33 -37.66
CA GLN A 7 -4.52 36.29 -36.70
C GLN A 7 -3.31 36.15 -35.74
N ASN A 8 -3.51 36.54 -34.49
CA ASN A 8 -2.60 36.26 -33.41
C ASN A 8 -2.59 34.75 -33.17
N MET A 9 -1.56 34.05 -33.67
CA MET A 9 -1.21 32.73 -33.26
C MET A 9 -0.50 32.82 -31.89
N THR A 10 -1.27 32.89 -30.81
CA THR A 10 -0.78 32.54 -29.47
C THR A 10 -0.96 31.03 -29.31
N GLY A 11 -0.21 30.24 -30.04
CA GLY A 11 0.04 28.82 -29.72
C GLY A 11 0.78 28.81 -28.41
N THR A 12 0.16 28.29 -27.36
CA THR A 12 0.79 28.07 -26.06
C THR A 12 1.96 27.11 -26.25
N THR A 13 3.13 27.50 -25.77
CA THR A 13 4.40 26.78 -25.84
C THR A 13 4.39 25.44 -25.05
N ASP A 14 3.25 25.06 -24.50
CA ASP A 14 3.06 23.82 -23.73
C ASP A 14 2.87 22.55 -24.59
N GLU A 15 2.60 22.69 -25.91
CA GLU A 15 2.39 21.53 -26.81
C GLU A 15 3.70 20.87 -27.31
N LEU A 16 4.88 21.41 -26.98
CA LEU A 16 6.17 20.94 -27.51
C LEU A 16 6.95 20.00 -26.57
N TYR A 17 6.49 19.81 -25.35
CA TYR A 17 7.18 18.92 -24.41
C TYR A 17 6.32 17.71 -24.08
N GLY A 18 6.78 16.51 -24.49
CA GLY A 18 6.21 15.24 -24.04
C GLY A 18 6.25 15.08 -22.50
N PRO A 19 5.70 13.99 -21.96
CA PRO A 19 5.59 13.78 -20.51
C PRO A 19 6.94 13.93 -19.81
N SER A 20 6.96 14.63 -18.68
CA SER A 20 8.17 14.84 -17.89
C SER A 20 8.51 13.60 -17.05
N VAL A 21 9.76 13.45 -16.65
CA VAL A 21 10.20 12.41 -15.67
C VAL A 21 9.39 12.50 -14.37
N ALA A 22 9.03 13.72 -13.95
CA ALA A 22 8.20 13.95 -12.76
C ALA A 22 6.79 13.35 -12.90
N ASP A 23 6.22 13.31 -14.09
CA ASP A 23 4.89 12.73 -14.31
C ASP A 23 4.94 11.21 -14.26
N PHE A 24 5.96 10.57 -14.81
CA PHE A 24 6.20 9.13 -14.62
C PHE A 24 6.48 8.78 -13.14
N TRP A 25 7.21 9.64 -12.42
CA TRP A 25 7.40 9.46 -10.98
C TRP A 25 6.08 9.50 -10.20
N LYS A 26 5.15 10.40 -10.56
CA LYS A 26 3.81 10.47 -9.96
C LYS A 26 2.97 9.21 -10.22
N LEU A 27 3.15 8.54 -11.37
CA LEU A 27 2.49 7.27 -11.67
C LEU A 27 2.85 6.18 -10.64
N LEU A 28 4.07 6.18 -10.13
CA LEU A 28 4.53 5.22 -9.10
C LEU A 28 3.94 5.47 -7.71
N LYS A 29 3.19 6.56 -7.49
CA LYS A 29 2.53 6.91 -6.21
C LYS A 29 3.49 6.91 -5.00
N PRO A 30 4.61 7.63 -5.00
CA PRO A 30 5.69 7.49 -4.00
C PRO A 30 5.22 7.66 -2.55
N ARG A 31 4.25 8.55 -2.28
CA ARG A 31 3.70 8.75 -0.94
C ARG A 31 2.95 7.52 -0.40
N VAL A 32 2.25 6.81 -1.27
CA VAL A 32 1.54 5.58 -0.87
C VAL A 32 2.52 4.44 -0.74
N MET A 33 3.52 4.39 -1.64
CA MET A 33 4.53 3.33 -1.65
C MET A 33 5.49 3.38 -0.47
N SER A 34 5.65 4.52 0.22
CA SER A 34 6.59 4.63 1.36
C SER A 34 6.34 3.60 2.46
N LEU A 35 5.08 3.40 2.84
CA LEU A 35 4.73 2.40 3.86
C LEU A 35 4.89 0.96 3.33
N VAL A 36 4.59 0.72 2.06
CA VAL A 36 4.78 -0.57 1.39
C VAL A 36 6.27 -0.96 1.37
N ILE A 37 7.13 0.00 0.98
CA ILE A 37 8.59 -0.19 0.97
C ILE A 37 9.11 -0.43 2.39
N PHE A 38 8.62 0.32 3.37
CA PHE A 38 9.00 0.16 4.77
C PHE A 38 8.61 -1.22 5.33
N THR A 39 7.43 -1.73 5.02
CA THR A 39 7.03 -3.07 5.45
C THR A 39 7.82 -4.18 4.74
N GLY A 40 8.17 -3.97 3.46
CA GLY A 40 9.10 -4.84 2.72
C GLY A 40 10.50 -4.86 3.35
N PHE A 41 11.04 -3.67 3.67
CA PHE A 41 12.28 -3.52 4.44
C PHE A 41 12.20 -4.27 5.78
N ALA A 42 11.12 -4.10 6.54
CA ALA A 42 10.95 -4.78 7.80
C ALA A 42 10.96 -6.31 7.63
N GLY A 43 10.28 -6.85 6.61
CA GLY A 43 10.31 -8.27 6.28
C GLY A 43 11.73 -8.79 6.01
N MET A 44 12.53 -8.04 5.26
CA MET A 44 13.94 -8.37 5.00
C MET A 44 14.80 -8.30 6.28
N PHE A 45 14.60 -7.26 7.09
CA PHE A 45 15.40 -7.02 8.29
C PHE A 45 15.12 -8.02 9.42
N LEU A 46 13.87 -8.46 9.54
CA LEU A 46 13.43 -9.41 10.56
C LEU A 46 13.80 -10.87 10.23
N ALA A 47 14.15 -11.16 8.99
CA ALA A 47 14.49 -12.50 8.53
C ALA A 47 15.72 -13.06 9.29
N PRO A 48 15.73 -14.35 9.66
CA PRO A 48 16.78 -14.97 10.48
C PRO A 48 18.02 -15.39 9.67
N ALA A 49 18.27 -14.73 8.54
CA ALA A 49 19.41 -14.98 7.66
C ALA A 49 20.08 -13.65 7.27
N SER A 50 21.26 -13.72 6.70
CA SER A 50 22.00 -12.55 6.21
C SER A 50 22.05 -12.53 4.69
N ILE A 51 21.94 -11.35 4.12
CA ILE A 51 22.13 -11.08 2.69
C ILE A 51 23.19 -9.97 2.55
N HIS A 52 23.97 -10.01 1.48
CA HIS A 52 24.97 -8.96 1.24
C HIS A 52 24.29 -7.57 1.18
N PRO A 53 24.82 -6.52 1.84
CA PRO A 53 24.16 -5.22 1.93
C PRO A 53 23.76 -4.61 0.56
N LEU A 54 24.60 -4.77 -0.46
CA LEU A 54 24.28 -4.33 -1.81
C LEU A 54 23.06 -5.06 -2.38
N LEU A 55 22.98 -6.39 -2.20
CA LEU A 55 21.84 -7.19 -2.66
C LEU A 55 20.58 -6.87 -1.87
N PHE A 56 20.71 -6.53 -0.59
CA PHE A 56 19.60 -6.03 0.23
C PHE A 56 19.00 -4.76 -0.39
N VAL A 57 19.83 -3.77 -0.70
CA VAL A 57 19.39 -2.51 -1.30
C VAL A 57 18.77 -2.73 -2.67
N ILE A 58 19.37 -3.56 -3.52
CA ILE A 58 18.86 -3.89 -4.86
C ILE A 58 17.50 -4.61 -4.75
N SER A 59 17.37 -5.56 -3.82
CA SER A 59 16.11 -6.29 -3.60
C SER A 59 15.00 -5.37 -3.12
N LEU A 60 15.30 -4.47 -2.18
CA LEU A 60 14.33 -3.49 -1.70
C LEU A 60 13.92 -2.52 -2.81
N PHE A 61 14.86 -2.08 -3.65
CA PHE A 61 14.58 -1.26 -4.83
C PHE A 61 13.68 -2.00 -5.82
N ALA A 62 13.94 -3.28 -6.09
CA ALA A 62 13.11 -4.09 -6.97
C ALA A 62 11.67 -4.24 -6.45
N ILE A 63 11.50 -4.48 -5.14
CA ILE A 63 10.17 -4.52 -4.48
C ILE A 63 9.47 -3.17 -4.63
N ALA A 64 10.18 -2.05 -4.40
CA ALA A 64 9.65 -0.71 -4.53
C ALA A 64 9.20 -0.38 -5.96
N ALA A 65 10.05 -0.73 -6.95
CA ALA A 65 9.77 -0.52 -8.36
C ALA A 65 8.54 -1.34 -8.82
N GLY A 66 8.44 -2.62 -8.44
CA GLY A 66 7.31 -3.47 -8.76
C GLY A 66 5.99 -3.00 -8.13
N ALA A 67 6.04 -2.55 -6.87
CA ALA A 67 4.88 -1.95 -6.21
C ALA A 67 4.44 -0.65 -6.92
N GLY A 68 5.39 0.21 -7.28
CA GLY A 68 5.12 1.42 -8.05
C GLY A 68 4.54 1.13 -9.44
N ALA A 69 5.11 0.16 -10.15
CA ALA A 69 4.62 -0.30 -11.45
C ALA A 69 3.16 -0.78 -11.41
N SER A 70 2.79 -1.52 -10.35
CA SER A 70 1.39 -1.88 -10.08
C SER A 70 0.52 -0.64 -9.95
N GLY A 71 1.02 0.43 -9.33
CA GLY A 71 0.35 1.73 -9.21
C GLY A 71 0.13 2.42 -10.55
N ALA A 72 1.09 2.33 -11.49
CA ALA A 72 0.96 2.86 -12.85
C ALA A 72 -0.09 2.09 -13.67
N ILE A 73 -0.05 0.76 -13.63
CA ILE A 73 -1.06 -0.10 -14.28
C ILE A 73 -2.46 0.18 -13.73
N ASN A 74 -2.60 0.35 -12.43
CA ASN A 74 -3.87 0.72 -11.82
C ASN A 74 -4.37 2.09 -12.30
N GLN A 75 -3.51 3.11 -12.41
CA GLN A 75 -3.90 4.43 -12.92
C GLN A 75 -4.30 4.38 -14.41
N TRP A 76 -3.62 3.55 -15.20
CA TRP A 76 -4.01 3.32 -16.59
C TRP A 76 -5.43 2.76 -16.71
N TYR A 77 -5.75 1.73 -15.93
CA TYR A 77 -7.07 1.10 -15.97
C TYR A 77 -8.18 2.00 -15.41
N ASP A 78 -7.89 2.67 -14.29
CA ASP A 78 -8.85 3.49 -13.55
C ASP A 78 -8.96 4.93 -14.06
N ARG A 79 -8.38 5.30 -15.21
CA ARG A 79 -8.33 6.67 -15.72
C ARG A 79 -9.70 7.34 -15.85
N ASP A 80 -10.75 6.59 -16.17
CA ASP A 80 -12.14 7.05 -16.23
C ASP A 80 -12.70 7.39 -14.84
N ILE A 81 -12.48 6.51 -13.85
CA ILE A 81 -12.83 6.74 -12.45
C ILE A 81 -12.04 7.93 -11.89
N ASP A 82 -10.74 7.97 -12.16
CA ASP A 82 -9.85 9.01 -11.67
C ASP A 82 -10.21 10.39 -12.19
N ALA A 83 -10.75 10.50 -13.40
CA ALA A 83 -11.20 11.77 -14.01
C ALA A 83 -12.42 12.38 -13.31
N VAL A 84 -13.31 11.56 -12.72
CA VAL A 84 -14.53 12.05 -12.06
C VAL A 84 -14.38 12.24 -10.55
N MET A 85 -13.33 11.69 -9.93
CA MET A 85 -13.06 11.82 -8.50
C MET A 85 -12.22 13.08 -8.22
N GLN A 86 -12.67 13.96 -7.31
CA GLN A 86 -11.95 15.21 -6.94
C GLN A 86 -10.51 14.95 -6.50
N ARG A 87 -10.28 13.83 -5.80
CA ARG A 87 -8.95 13.47 -5.28
C ARG A 87 -7.96 13.08 -6.38
N THR A 88 -8.41 12.60 -7.53
CA THR A 88 -7.57 11.92 -8.52
C THR A 88 -7.60 12.56 -9.91
N GLN A 89 -8.48 13.53 -10.17
CA GLN A 89 -8.59 14.24 -11.45
C GLN A 89 -7.28 14.91 -11.92
N ASN A 90 -6.40 15.28 -10.98
CA ASN A 90 -5.09 15.89 -11.26
C ASN A 90 -3.96 14.87 -11.40
N ARG A 91 -4.26 13.57 -11.53
CA ARG A 91 -3.25 12.55 -11.82
C ARG A 91 -2.73 12.67 -13.25
N PRO A 92 -1.52 12.16 -13.54
CA PRO A 92 -0.89 12.36 -14.86
C PRO A 92 -1.75 11.94 -16.05
N ILE A 93 -2.53 10.85 -15.95
CA ILE A 93 -3.36 10.38 -17.06
C ILE A 93 -4.64 11.23 -17.22
N PRO A 94 -5.49 11.44 -16.18
CA PRO A 94 -6.66 12.30 -16.31
C PRO A 94 -6.36 13.74 -16.68
N SER A 95 -5.21 14.28 -16.26
CA SER A 95 -4.78 15.64 -16.60
C SER A 95 -4.21 15.77 -18.03
N GLY A 96 -4.00 14.66 -18.75
CA GLY A 96 -3.38 14.65 -20.07
C GLY A 96 -1.86 14.79 -20.08
N ALA A 97 -1.19 14.79 -18.90
CA ALA A 97 0.27 14.90 -18.81
C ALA A 97 1.01 13.64 -19.28
N VAL A 98 0.36 12.48 -19.25
CA VAL A 98 0.90 11.20 -19.75
C VAL A 98 -0.21 10.49 -20.52
N GLU A 99 0.11 10.00 -21.71
CA GLU A 99 -0.84 9.19 -22.47
C GLU A 99 -1.10 7.84 -21.82
N PRO A 100 -2.33 7.30 -21.91
CA PRO A 100 -2.66 6.00 -21.35
C PRO A 100 -1.75 4.85 -21.82
N ALA A 101 -1.39 4.87 -23.12
CA ALA A 101 -0.50 3.84 -23.69
C ALA A 101 0.92 3.90 -23.11
N GLU A 102 1.44 5.12 -22.89
CA GLU A 102 2.75 5.34 -22.27
C GLU A 102 2.75 4.86 -20.81
N ALA A 103 1.70 5.20 -20.04
CA ALA A 103 1.57 4.77 -18.66
C ALA A 103 1.50 3.24 -18.52
N LEU A 104 0.76 2.56 -19.41
CA LEU A 104 0.70 1.10 -19.44
C LEU A 104 2.06 0.49 -19.80
N SER A 105 2.68 0.97 -20.87
CA SER A 105 4.00 0.48 -21.32
C SER A 105 5.04 0.66 -20.24
N PHE A 106 5.08 1.82 -19.60
CA PHE A 106 5.95 2.10 -18.45
C PHE A 106 5.70 1.11 -17.30
N GLY A 107 4.43 0.93 -16.91
CA GLY A 107 4.05 0.00 -15.84
C GLY A 107 4.47 -1.45 -16.15
N LEU A 108 4.26 -1.93 -17.38
CA LEU A 108 4.63 -3.30 -17.78
C LEU A 108 6.15 -3.50 -17.83
N VAL A 109 6.89 -2.54 -18.40
CA VAL A 109 8.35 -2.62 -18.47
C VAL A 109 8.98 -2.61 -17.08
N ILE A 110 8.57 -1.68 -16.20
CA ILE A 110 9.09 -1.64 -14.83
C ILE A 110 8.68 -2.91 -14.05
N SER A 111 7.49 -3.46 -14.27
CA SER A 111 7.07 -4.74 -13.67
C SER A 111 8.02 -5.88 -14.06
N ALA A 112 8.28 -6.05 -15.36
CA ALA A 112 9.15 -7.11 -15.85
C ALA A 112 10.58 -6.96 -15.33
N LEU A 113 11.13 -5.74 -15.40
CA LEU A 113 12.47 -5.44 -14.92
C LEU A 113 12.61 -5.64 -13.40
N SER A 114 11.61 -5.25 -12.61
CA SER A 114 11.65 -5.43 -11.14
C SER A 114 11.61 -6.89 -10.73
N VAL A 115 10.79 -7.73 -11.40
CA VAL A 115 10.73 -9.18 -11.15
C VAL A 115 12.05 -9.84 -11.53
N LEU A 116 12.60 -9.54 -12.72
CA LEU A 116 13.88 -10.06 -13.14
C LEU A 116 15.01 -9.62 -12.20
N LEU A 117 15.07 -8.35 -11.85
CA LEU A 117 16.07 -7.81 -10.94
C LEU A 117 16.03 -8.50 -9.57
N LEU A 118 14.83 -8.71 -9.00
CA LEU A 118 14.68 -9.40 -7.72
C LEU A 118 15.10 -10.87 -7.81
N GLY A 119 14.79 -11.54 -8.91
CA GLY A 119 15.20 -12.94 -9.15
C GLY A 119 16.72 -13.09 -9.20
N LEU A 120 17.41 -12.18 -9.87
CA LEU A 120 18.88 -12.18 -10.01
C LEU A 120 19.59 -11.70 -8.75
N ALA A 121 19.02 -10.73 -8.01
CA ALA A 121 19.65 -10.16 -6.82
C ALA A 121 19.42 -11.01 -5.56
N ALA A 122 18.29 -11.69 -5.47
CA ALA A 122 17.91 -12.48 -4.31
C ALA A 122 17.64 -13.94 -4.68
N ASN A 123 16.40 -14.24 -5.10
CA ASN A 123 16.01 -15.59 -5.51
C ASN A 123 14.68 -15.58 -6.28
N TRP A 124 14.39 -16.69 -6.95
CA TRP A 124 13.20 -16.81 -7.80
C TRP A 124 11.88 -16.97 -7.01
N LEU A 125 11.93 -17.36 -5.73
CA LEU A 125 10.74 -17.40 -4.88
C LEU A 125 10.25 -15.96 -4.61
N ALA A 126 11.15 -15.07 -4.21
CA ALA A 126 10.83 -13.66 -4.00
C ALA A 126 10.35 -12.99 -5.29
N ALA A 127 11.00 -13.27 -6.42
CA ALA A 127 10.59 -12.79 -7.74
C ALA A 127 9.19 -13.28 -8.14
N GLY A 128 8.88 -14.55 -7.90
CA GLY A 128 7.56 -15.13 -8.14
C GLY A 128 6.47 -14.51 -7.28
N LEU A 129 6.77 -14.24 -6.00
CA LEU A 129 5.86 -13.54 -5.10
C LEU A 129 5.63 -12.07 -5.53
N LEU A 130 6.67 -11.38 -6.02
CA LEU A 130 6.53 -10.03 -6.57
C LEU A 130 5.68 -10.05 -7.84
N ALA A 131 5.94 -10.97 -8.77
CA ALA A 131 5.15 -11.14 -9.99
C ALA A 131 3.69 -11.44 -9.66
N PHE A 132 3.43 -12.34 -8.72
CA PHE A 132 2.10 -12.64 -8.22
C PHE A 132 1.41 -11.39 -7.62
N THR A 133 2.14 -10.60 -6.83
CA THR A 133 1.61 -9.36 -6.22
C THR A 133 1.20 -8.34 -7.28
N ILE A 134 2.05 -8.14 -8.32
CA ILE A 134 1.77 -7.24 -9.44
C ILE A 134 0.53 -7.73 -10.20
N PHE A 135 0.45 -9.01 -10.52
CA PHE A 135 -0.71 -9.62 -11.17
C PHE A 135 -1.97 -9.48 -10.30
N PHE A 136 -1.87 -9.81 -9.02
CA PHE A 136 -3.01 -9.74 -8.10
C PHE A 136 -3.56 -8.32 -7.99
N TYR A 137 -2.68 -7.31 -7.84
CA TYR A 137 -3.10 -5.92 -7.76
C TYR A 137 -3.60 -5.38 -9.10
N GLY A 138 -2.89 -5.64 -10.20
CA GLY A 138 -3.22 -5.14 -11.53
C GLY A 138 -4.46 -5.80 -12.12
N VAL A 139 -4.60 -7.13 -12.01
CA VAL A 139 -5.69 -7.89 -12.64
C VAL A 139 -6.80 -8.18 -11.65
N ILE A 140 -6.50 -8.90 -10.57
CA ILE A 140 -7.55 -9.38 -9.66
C ILE A 140 -8.22 -8.20 -8.95
N TYR A 141 -7.44 -7.33 -8.31
CA TYR A 141 -8.02 -6.19 -7.60
C TYR A 141 -8.52 -5.11 -8.56
N THR A 142 -7.67 -4.60 -9.46
CA THR A 142 -7.99 -3.41 -10.27
C THR A 142 -9.04 -3.71 -11.33
N ILE A 143 -8.87 -4.79 -12.10
CA ILE A 143 -9.77 -5.10 -13.23
C ILE A 143 -11.02 -5.81 -12.74
N TRP A 144 -10.90 -6.84 -11.89
CA TRP A 144 -12.04 -7.69 -11.54
C TRP A 144 -12.81 -7.19 -10.31
N LEU A 145 -12.13 -6.94 -9.17
CA LEU A 145 -12.82 -6.74 -7.90
C LEU A 145 -13.29 -5.31 -7.69
N LYS A 146 -12.48 -4.31 -8.05
CA LYS A 146 -12.70 -2.90 -7.68
C LYS A 146 -14.05 -2.38 -8.13
N ARG A 147 -14.53 -2.83 -9.30
CA ARG A 147 -15.79 -2.38 -9.92
C ARG A 147 -16.96 -3.35 -9.71
N SER A 148 -16.72 -4.52 -9.09
CA SER A 148 -17.72 -5.59 -9.02
C SER A 148 -18.25 -5.92 -7.63
N THR A 149 -17.48 -5.61 -6.58
CA THR A 149 -17.85 -6.05 -5.22
C THR A 149 -17.42 -5.07 -4.13
N PRO A 150 -18.22 -4.88 -3.06
CA PRO A 150 -17.84 -4.11 -1.89
C PRO A 150 -16.70 -4.77 -1.06
N GLN A 151 -16.42 -6.06 -1.32
CA GLN A 151 -15.30 -6.79 -0.71
C GLN A 151 -13.96 -6.52 -1.42
N ASN A 152 -13.94 -5.62 -2.42
CA ASN A 152 -12.73 -5.28 -3.16
C ASN A 152 -11.55 -4.88 -2.26
N ILE A 153 -11.82 -4.15 -1.17
CA ILE A 153 -10.79 -3.73 -0.21
C ILE A 153 -10.29 -4.90 0.63
N VAL A 154 -11.17 -5.82 1.06
CA VAL A 154 -10.75 -6.98 1.85
C VAL A 154 -9.85 -7.87 1.02
N ILE A 155 -10.35 -8.33 -0.13
CA ILE A 155 -9.60 -9.25 -0.99
C ILE A 155 -8.36 -8.55 -1.59
N GLY A 156 -8.54 -7.33 -2.12
CA GLY A 156 -7.46 -6.54 -2.72
C GLY A 156 -6.35 -6.16 -1.74
N GLY A 157 -6.67 -6.09 -0.44
CA GLY A 157 -5.72 -5.85 0.64
C GLY A 157 -4.57 -6.87 0.70
N ALA A 158 -4.77 -8.07 0.16
CA ALA A 158 -3.74 -9.10 0.09
C ALA A 158 -2.49 -8.61 -0.68
N ALA A 159 -2.66 -7.87 -1.78
CA ALA A 159 -1.52 -7.33 -2.52
C ALA A 159 -0.66 -6.38 -1.67
N GLY A 160 -1.31 -5.49 -0.89
CA GLY A 160 -0.62 -4.55 0.01
C GLY A 160 0.02 -5.23 1.24
N ALA A 161 -0.40 -6.46 1.56
CA ALA A 161 0.11 -7.23 2.67
C ALA A 161 1.30 -8.15 2.31
N LEU A 162 1.59 -8.36 1.03
CA LEU A 162 2.67 -9.24 0.56
C LEU A 162 4.10 -8.66 0.68
N PRO A 163 4.37 -7.35 0.69
CA PRO A 163 5.73 -6.82 0.74
C PRO A 163 6.62 -7.40 1.84
N PRO A 164 6.21 -7.55 3.11
CA PRO A 164 7.06 -8.18 4.11
C PRO A 164 7.32 -9.67 3.84
N VAL A 165 6.40 -10.38 3.21
CA VAL A 165 6.58 -11.77 2.79
C VAL A 165 7.61 -11.88 1.68
N ILE A 166 7.55 -10.98 0.69
CA ILE A 166 8.54 -10.88 -0.39
C ILE A 166 9.91 -10.56 0.19
N GLY A 167 9.96 -9.56 1.09
CA GLY A 167 11.21 -9.17 1.76
C GLY A 167 11.85 -10.32 2.55
N TRP A 168 11.06 -11.04 3.32
CA TRP A 168 11.51 -12.24 4.05
C TRP A 168 12.04 -13.32 3.09
N ALA A 169 11.26 -13.65 2.06
CA ALA A 169 11.65 -14.63 1.05
C ALA A 169 12.92 -14.21 0.29
N ALA A 170 13.13 -12.93 0.04
CA ALA A 170 14.34 -12.42 -0.61
C ALA A 170 15.61 -12.73 0.19
N VAL A 171 15.52 -12.73 1.51
CA VAL A 171 16.66 -13.00 2.40
C VAL A 171 16.83 -14.49 2.66
N THR A 172 15.73 -15.23 2.87
CA THR A 172 15.78 -16.64 3.35
C THR A 172 15.64 -17.67 2.23
N GLY A 173 15.07 -17.30 1.08
CA GLY A 173 14.69 -18.24 0.02
C GLY A 173 13.52 -19.17 0.39
N THR A 174 12.87 -18.94 1.54
CA THR A 174 11.80 -19.81 2.07
C THR A 174 10.64 -18.99 2.65
N LEU A 175 9.55 -19.66 2.98
CA LEU A 175 8.43 -19.11 3.73
C LEU A 175 8.31 -19.85 5.07
N SER A 176 7.96 -19.10 6.11
CA SER A 176 7.72 -19.60 7.45
C SER A 176 6.48 -18.92 8.04
N ILE A 177 6.15 -19.17 9.30
CA ILE A 177 4.95 -18.58 9.93
C ILE A 177 5.10 -17.08 10.20
N GLU A 178 6.32 -16.59 10.45
CA GLU A 178 6.60 -15.22 10.83
C GLU A 178 6.16 -14.20 9.75
N PRO A 179 6.60 -14.33 8.47
CA PRO A 179 6.14 -13.42 7.42
C PRO A 179 4.64 -13.53 7.13
N LEU A 180 4.02 -14.70 7.39
CA LEU A 180 2.57 -14.86 7.25
C LEU A 180 1.81 -14.10 8.35
N ILE A 181 2.37 -13.98 9.55
CA ILE A 181 1.81 -13.12 10.61
C ILE A 181 1.94 -11.65 10.23
N LEU A 182 3.08 -11.21 9.68
CA LEU A 182 3.25 -9.84 9.18
C LEU A 182 2.24 -9.54 8.06
N PHE A 183 2.03 -10.47 7.15
CA PHE A 183 0.98 -10.41 6.13
C PHE A 183 -0.40 -10.27 6.78
N ALA A 184 -0.76 -11.13 7.74
CA ALA A 184 -2.06 -11.14 8.38
C ALA A 184 -2.37 -9.81 9.10
N ILE A 185 -1.36 -9.20 9.75
CA ILE A 185 -1.50 -7.89 10.40
C ILE A 185 -1.89 -6.81 9.37
N ILE A 186 -1.18 -6.72 8.23
CA ILE A 186 -1.47 -5.72 7.20
C ILE A 186 -2.80 -6.03 6.52
N PHE A 187 -3.08 -7.30 6.26
CA PHE A 187 -4.32 -7.74 5.64
C PHE A 187 -5.54 -7.35 6.48
N MET A 188 -5.51 -7.61 7.79
CA MET A 188 -6.58 -7.24 8.72
C MET A 188 -6.65 -5.73 8.99
N TRP A 189 -5.53 -5.00 8.86
CA TRP A 189 -5.48 -3.55 8.97
C TRP A 189 -6.12 -2.85 7.77
N THR A 190 -6.05 -3.44 6.58
CA THR A 190 -6.48 -2.81 5.33
C THR A 190 -7.96 -2.41 5.31
N PRO A 191 -8.94 -3.26 5.70
CA PRO A 191 -10.35 -2.89 5.67
C PRO A 191 -10.69 -1.69 6.57
N PRO A 192 -10.36 -1.66 7.87
CA PRO A 192 -10.71 -0.53 8.72
C PRO A 192 -10.01 0.78 8.29
N HIS A 193 -8.80 0.70 7.73
CA HIS A 193 -8.11 1.85 7.17
C HIS A 193 -8.86 2.46 5.97
N PHE A 194 -9.12 1.66 4.94
CA PHE A 194 -9.75 2.15 3.71
C PHE A 194 -11.23 2.47 3.90
N TRP A 195 -11.96 1.75 4.75
CA TRP A 195 -13.36 2.06 5.00
C TRP A 195 -13.52 3.32 5.84
N ALA A 196 -12.59 3.63 6.74
CA ALA A 196 -12.57 4.93 7.43
C ALA A 196 -12.41 6.07 6.41
N LEU A 197 -11.51 5.93 5.42
CA LEU A 197 -11.37 6.88 4.30
C LEU A 197 -12.66 6.97 3.48
N ALA A 198 -13.27 5.82 3.14
CA ALA A 198 -14.45 5.77 2.30
C ALA A 198 -15.67 6.44 2.96
N LEU A 199 -15.79 6.44 4.28
CA LEU A 199 -16.88 7.12 4.98
C LEU A 199 -16.90 8.63 4.70
N PHE A 200 -15.77 9.32 4.85
CA PHE A 200 -15.71 10.77 4.62
C PHE A 200 -15.39 11.16 3.16
N ARG A 201 -15.28 10.17 2.26
CA ARG A 201 -15.11 10.33 0.81
C ARG A 201 -16.22 9.62 0.01
N ASN A 202 -17.35 9.36 0.66
CA ASN A 202 -18.44 8.58 0.08
C ASN A 202 -18.97 9.17 -1.23
N ASP A 203 -19.08 10.49 -1.33
CA ASP A 203 -19.56 11.18 -2.53
C ASP A 203 -18.65 10.97 -3.74
N ASP A 204 -17.33 10.92 -3.55
CA ASP A 204 -16.37 10.63 -4.62
C ASP A 204 -16.59 9.22 -5.18
N TYR A 205 -16.76 8.22 -4.31
CA TYR A 205 -17.00 6.84 -4.72
C TYR A 205 -18.37 6.64 -5.37
N THR A 206 -19.39 7.33 -4.87
CA THR A 206 -20.74 7.32 -5.45
C THR A 206 -20.74 7.90 -6.87
N ARG A 207 -20.09 9.07 -7.07
CA ARG A 207 -19.97 9.68 -8.42
C ARG A 207 -19.23 8.80 -9.41
N ALA A 208 -18.22 8.07 -8.93
CA ALA A 208 -17.42 7.17 -9.75
C ALA A 208 -18.04 5.77 -9.94
N ASN A 209 -19.22 5.51 -9.39
CA ASN A 209 -19.88 4.21 -9.40
C ASN A 209 -18.99 3.06 -8.89
N VAL A 210 -18.10 3.34 -7.92
CA VAL A 210 -17.26 2.33 -7.30
C VAL A 210 -18.01 1.73 -6.10
N PRO A 211 -18.28 0.41 -6.07
CA PRO A 211 -19.10 -0.23 -5.03
C PRO A 211 -18.33 -0.38 -3.71
N MET A 212 -17.94 0.73 -3.10
CA MET A 212 -17.33 0.71 -1.76
C MET A 212 -18.35 0.32 -0.69
N MET A 213 -17.87 -0.24 0.42
CA MET A 213 -18.75 -0.69 1.52
C MET A 213 -19.80 0.37 1.94
N PRO A 214 -19.45 1.67 2.18
CA PRO A 214 -20.46 2.66 2.56
C PRO A 214 -21.45 2.99 1.44
N VAL A 215 -21.05 2.84 0.16
CA VAL A 215 -21.95 3.07 -0.99
C VAL A 215 -22.99 1.95 -1.11
N VAL A 216 -22.59 0.69 -0.89
CA VAL A 216 -23.47 -0.49 -1.11
C VAL A 216 -24.22 -0.89 0.14
N ALA A 217 -23.54 -0.99 1.29
CA ALA A 217 -24.10 -1.47 2.54
C ALA A 217 -24.46 -0.34 3.53
N GLY A 218 -24.15 0.91 3.17
CA GLY A 218 -24.40 2.07 3.99
C GLY A 218 -23.35 2.30 5.08
N ALA A 219 -23.36 3.51 5.62
CA ALA A 219 -22.36 3.95 6.60
C ALA A 219 -22.46 3.20 7.95
N ALA A 220 -23.66 2.77 8.36
CA ALA A 220 -23.84 2.06 9.64
C ALA A 220 -23.16 0.69 9.61
N GLU A 221 -23.39 -0.10 8.56
CA GLU A 221 -22.73 -1.40 8.41
C GLU A 221 -21.23 -1.25 8.23
N THR A 222 -20.78 -0.25 7.48
CA THR A 222 -19.34 0.05 7.34
C THR A 222 -18.68 0.29 8.68
N ARG A 223 -19.27 1.09 9.58
CA ARG A 223 -18.74 1.33 10.94
C ARG A 223 -18.72 0.05 11.78
N ARG A 224 -19.71 -0.80 11.65
CA ARG A 224 -19.74 -2.10 12.32
C ARG A 224 -18.60 -2.99 11.86
N GLN A 225 -18.38 -3.09 10.56
CA GLN A 225 -17.28 -3.86 9.98
C GLN A 225 -15.91 -3.30 10.41
N ILE A 226 -15.73 -1.98 10.40
CA ILE A 226 -14.51 -1.33 10.92
C ILE A 226 -14.21 -1.80 12.34
N LEU A 227 -15.21 -1.80 13.22
CA LEU A 227 -15.04 -2.23 14.61
C LEU A 227 -14.69 -3.72 14.71
N ILE A 228 -15.34 -4.60 13.95
CA ILE A 228 -15.05 -6.04 13.93
C ILE A 228 -13.60 -6.28 13.55
N TYR A 229 -13.13 -5.67 12.44
CA TYR A 229 -11.75 -5.82 12.00
C TYR A 229 -10.75 -5.23 12.98
N ALA A 230 -11.07 -4.10 13.64
CA ALA A 230 -10.21 -3.52 14.67
C ALA A 230 -10.07 -4.44 15.91
N VAL A 231 -11.16 -5.09 16.34
CA VAL A 231 -11.14 -6.06 17.44
C VAL A 231 -10.32 -7.30 17.09
N LEU A 232 -10.38 -7.78 15.84
CA LEU A 232 -9.56 -8.90 15.37
C LEU A 232 -8.08 -8.52 15.18
N LEU A 233 -7.82 -7.30 14.72
CA LEU A 233 -6.46 -6.79 14.50
C LEU A 233 -5.69 -6.59 15.82
N ALA A 234 -6.34 -6.15 16.88
CA ALA A 234 -5.68 -5.81 18.13
C ALA A 234 -4.91 -7.00 18.74
N PRO A 235 -5.49 -8.20 18.93
CA PRO A 235 -4.73 -9.36 19.40
C PRO A 235 -3.71 -9.85 18.38
N LEU A 236 -4.01 -9.77 17.08
CA LEU A 236 -3.09 -10.18 16.01
C LEU A 236 -1.77 -9.40 16.05
N GLY A 237 -1.82 -8.09 16.38
CA GLY A 237 -0.63 -7.27 16.56
C GLY A 237 0.31 -7.75 17.67
N VAL A 238 -0.19 -8.49 18.66
CA VAL A 238 0.61 -9.05 19.77
C VAL A 238 1.21 -10.43 19.43
N VAL A 239 0.68 -11.11 18.42
CA VAL A 239 1.12 -12.48 18.04
C VAL A 239 2.63 -12.60 17.83
N PRO A 240 3.38 -11.63 17.24
CA PRO A 240 4.83 -11.72 17.15
C PRO A 240 5.52 -12.00 18.47
N THR A 241 5.06 -11.42 19.58
CA THR A 241 5.60 -11.73 20.93
C THR A 241 5.23 -13.14 21.38
N LEU A 242 4.01 -13.59 21.12
CA LEU A 242 3.54 -14.90 21.54
C LEU A 242 4.28 -16.07 20.89
N ILE A 243 4.77 -15.87 19.67
CA ILE A 243 5.55 -16.87 18.92
C ILE A 243 7.07 -16.72 19.11
N GLY A 244 7.52 -15.77 19.95
CA GLY A 244 8.94 -15.55 20.21
C GLY A 244 9.68 -14.76 19.11
N MET A 245 8.95 -14.12 18.19
CA MET A 245 9.53 -13.27 17.13
C MET A 245 10.00 -11.92 17.68
N SER A 246 9.42 -11.46 18.79
CA SER A 246 9.72 -10.17 19.42
C SER A 246 9.66 -10.24 20.94
N SER A 247 10.24 -9.23 21.62
CA SER A 247 10.26 -9.12 23.07
C SER A 247 8.88 -8.73 23.65
N ILE A 248 8.78 -8.79 24.99
CA ILE A 248 7.60 -8.36 25.73
C ILE A 248 7.34 -6.85 25.58
N PHE A 249 8.39 -6.04 25.38
CA PHE A 249 8.26 -4.58 25.18
C PHE A 249 7.50 -4.26 23.91
N TYR A 250 7.80 -4.97 22.81
CA TYR A 250 6.99 -4.90 21.60
C TYR A 250 5.53 -5.27 21.88
N GLY A 251 5.29 -6.40 22.58
CA GLY A 251 3.94 -6.87 22.89
C GLY A 251 3.11 -5.86 23.66
N ILE A 252 3.70 -5.17 24.64
CA ILE A 252 3.04 -4.10 25.41
C ILE A 252 2.67 -2.92 24.49
N LEU A 253 3.62 -2.48 23.64
CA LEU A 253 3.36 -1.39 22.70
C LEU A 253 2.28 -1.77 21.68
N ALA A 254 2.36 -2.96 21.11
CA ALA A 254 1.37 -3.49 20.17
C ALA A 254 -0.04 -3.56 20.78
N GLY A 255 -0.12 -4.04 22.03
CA GLY A 255 -1.37 -4.07 22.80
C GLY A 255 -1.95 -2.66 23.03
N ALA A 256 -1.12 -1.69 23.44
CA ALA A 256 -1.55 -0.32 23.66
C ALA A 256 -2.05 0.34 22.34
N LEU A 257 -1.32 0.16 21.23
CA LEU A 257 -1.70 0.64 19.92
C LEU A 257 -2.99 -0.01 19.43
N GLY A 258 -3.14 -1.34 19.60
CA GLY A 258 -4.33 -2.10 19.24
C GLY A 258 -5.56 -1.66 20.03
N LEU A 259 -5.44 -1.48 21.35
CA LEU A 259 -6.51 -0.98 22.20
C LEU A 259 -6.96 0.44 21.79
N ASN A 260 -6.02 1.32 21.43
CA ASN A 260 -6.38 2.65 20.94
C ASN A 260 -7.08 2.58 19.56
N PHE A 261 -6.69 1.64 18.70
CA PHE A 261 -7.38 1.40 17.43
C PHE A 261 -8.83 0.97 17.65
N VAL A 262 -9.05 0.01 18.56
CA VAL A 262 -10.40 -0.44 18.96
C VAL A 262 -11.20 0.71 19.58
N ARG A 263 -10.59 1.51 20.46
CA ARG A 263 -11.25 2.68 21.10
C ARG A 263 -11.74 3.68 20.05
N LEU A 264 -10.91 4.05 19.08
CA LEU A 264 -11.31 4.97 18.01
C LEU A 264 -12.40 4.37 17.11
N SER A 265 -12.30 3.09 16.80
CA SER A 265 -13.31 2.37 16.02
C SER A 265 -14.65 2.29 16.77
N TRP A 266 -14.62 2.08 18.09
CA TRP A 266 -15.81 2.11 18.95
C TRP A 266 -16.43 3.51 19.03
N GLN A 267 -15.62 4.58 19.14
CA GLN A 267 -16.10 5.95 19.08
C GLN A 267 -16.82 6.24 17.76
N LEU A 268 -16.23 5.84 16.64
CA LEU A 268 -16.84 5.99 15.31
C LEU A 268 -18.14 5.19 15.17
N PHE A 269 -18.22 4.02 15.80
CA PHE A 269 -19.43 3.20 15.80
C PHE A 269 -20.57 3.84 16.62
N ARG A 270 -20.26 4.40 17.80
CA ARG A 270 -21.26 4.97 18.73
C ARG A 270 -21.70 6.39 18.37
N ALA A 271 -20.78 7.22 17.91
CA ALA A 271 -21.01 8.61 17.54
C ALA A 271 -20.48 8.85 16.12
N PRO A 272 -21.33 8.68 15.09
CA PRO A 272 -20.95 8.86 13.70
C PRO A 272 -20.55 10.32 13.43
N ASP A 273 -19.25 10.53 13.12
CA ASP A 273 -18.70 11.84 12.78
C ASP A 273 -17.53 11.67 11.81
N ASP A 274 -17.50 12.49 10.76
CA ASP A 274 -16.41 12.52 9.79
C ASP A 274 -15.07 12.86 10.41
N GLN A 275 -15.04 13.68 11.46
CA GLN A 275 -13.79 14.00 12.18
C GLN A 275 -13.22 12.76 12.88
N VAL A 276 -14.09 11.93 13.48
CA VAL A 276 -13.66 10.66 14.09
C VAL A 276 -13.17 9.69 13.02
N ALA A 277 -13.85 9.61 11.86
CA ALA A 277 -13.39 8.80 10.74
C ALA A 277 -12.01 9.25 10.22
N ARG A 278 -11.78 10.56 10.09
CA ARG A 278 -10.46 11.13 9.71
C ARG A 278 -9.38 10.85 10.76
N ARG A 279 -9.70 10.93 12.06
CA ARG A 279 -8.77 10.59 13.15
C ARG A 279 -8.40 9.11 13.12
N LEU A 280 -9.39 8.22 12.92
CA LEU A 280 -9.14 6.79 12.79
C LEU A 280 -8.28 6.49 11.57
N PHE A 281 -8.58 7.09 10.41
CA PHE A 281 -7.78 6.95 9.20
C PHE A 281 -6.32 7.40 9.42
N GLY A 282 -6.10 8.59 9.99
CA GLY A 282 -4.76 9.08 10.30
C GLY A 282 -4.03 8.20 11.30
N PHE A 283 -4.71 7.80 12.39
CA PHE A 283 -4.13 6.90 13.38
C PHE A 283 -3.79 5.53 12.81
N SER A 284 -4.57 5.00 11.89
CA SER A 284 -4.30 3.69 11.28
C SER A 284 -2.95 3.65 10.54
N ILE A 285 -2.55 4.75 9.91
CA ILE A 285 -1.22 4.88 9.27
C ILE A 285 -0.12 4.86 10.33
N VAL A 286 -0.28 5.67 11.40
CA VAL A 286 0.66 5.72 12.52
C VAL A 286 0.76 4.36 13.22
N TYR A 287 -0.37 3.68 13.42
CA TYR A 287 -0.45 2.34 13.99
C TYR A 287 0.44 1.35 13.24
N LEU A 288 0.24 1.23 11.93
CA LEU A 288 1.00 0.26 11.14
C LEU A 288 2.49 0.60 11.08
N PHE A 289 2.81 1.89 10.91
CA PHE A 289 4.20 2.36 10.92
C PHE A 289 4.90 2.04 12.25
N LEU A 290 4.29 2.42 13.38
CA LEU A 290 4.89 2.20 14.70
C LEU A 290 4.99 0.73 15.05
N LEU A 291 4.03 -0.10 14.65
CA LEU A 291 4.07 -1.53 14.89
C LEU A 291 5.26 -2.19 14.18
N PHE A 292 5.46 -1.89 12.91
CA PHE A 292 6.58 -2.42 12.14
C PHE A 292 7.93 -1.81 12.55
N LEU A 293 7.95 -0.51 12.89
CA LEU A 293 9.15 0.13 13.44
C LEU A 293 9.57 -0.52 14.77
N ALA A 294 8.61 -0.79 15.64
CA ALA A 294 8.88 -1.46 16.91
C ALA A 294 9.47 -2.87 16.72
N LEU A 295 8.99 -3.64 15.75
CA LEU A 295 9.60 -4.94 15.40
C LEU A 295 11.05 -4.78 14.95
N VAL A 296 11.33 -3.81 14.09
CA VAL A 296 12.70 -3.54 13.59
C VAL A 296 13.62 -3.10 14.73
N VAL A 297 13.15 -2.19 15.59
CA VAL A 297 13.94 -1.71 16.74
C VAL A 297 14.17 -2.84 17.74
N ASP A 298 13.15 -3.61 18.07
CA ASP A 298 13.23 -4.75 18.98
C ASP A 298 14.25 -5.78 18.50
N ARG A 299 14.22 -6.12 17.20
CA ARG A 299 15.20 -7.02 16.57
C ARG A 299 16.62 -6.44 16.63
N ALA A 300 16.80 -5.15 16.33
CA ALA A 300 18.11 -4.51 16.38
C ALA A 300 18.70 -4.50 17.80
N VAL A 301 17.87 -4.20 18.81
CA VAL A 301 18.31 -4.18 20.22
C VAL A 301 18.65 -5.58 20.71
N THR A 302 17.80 -6.57 20.46
CA THR A 302 18.04 -7.95 20.91
C THR A 302 19.26 -8.57 20.23
N THR A 303 19.50 -8.30 18.95
CA THR A 303 20.68 -8.78 18.23
C THR A 303 21.95 -8.15 18.79
N ASN A 304 21.96 -6.83 19.06
CA ASN A 304 23.11 -6.15 19.63
C ASN A 304 23.38 -6.60 21.08
N ALA A 305 22.35 -6.79 21.90
CA ALA A 305 22.49 -7.29 23.25
C ALA A 305 23.08 -8.72 23.28
N PHE A 306 22.67 -9.58 22.36
CA PHE A 306 23.25 -10.92 22.19
C PHE A 306 24.73 -10.87 21.79
N LEU A 307 25.10 -10.03 20.82
CA LEU A 307 26.49 -9.87 20.38
C LEU A 307 27.37 -9.23 21.47
N ALA A 308 26.79 -8.41 22.36
CA ALA A 308 27.49 -7.82 23.50
C ALA A 308 27.58 -8.75 24.71
N GLY A 309 26.99 -9.95 24.66
CA GLY A 309 26.99 -10.91 25.77
C GLY A 309 26.12 -10.51 26.97
N VAL A 310 25.10 -9.67 26.76
CA VAL A 310 24.18 -9.17 27.80
C VAL A 310 22.93 -10.06 27.93
N LEU A 311 22.62 -10.87 26.92
CA LEU A 311 21.49 -11.82 26.90
C LEU A 311 21.95 -13.25 26.68
#